data_e3ed6441bacbb24f70cb9ca2b1e96640
#
_entry.id   e3ed6441bacbb24f70cb9ca2b1e96640
#
_cell.length_a   1.000
_cell.length_b   1.000
_cell.length_c   1.000
_cell.angle_alpha   90.00
_cell.angle_beta   90.00
_cell.angle_gamma   90.00
#
_symmetry.space_group_name_H-M   'P 1'
#
loop_
_entity.id
_entity.type
_entity.pdbx_description
1 polymer ?
#
loop_
_entity_poly.entity_id
_entity_poly.type
_entity_poly.pdbx_seq_one_letter_code
_entity_poly.pdbx_strand_id
1 'polypeptide(L)'
;MKKIETHCHSNPISTCSRQSAEILADRYAKCGFDAVTLSNHYSDSYRDCYGASFDEWLNAYIAEYRRFADACGKNGIEGWLGAEVTLFAPYSQLLKKQYSEQFLRDNYADYILIGVTEQFLRETPDLCRLDQKELYSECKKHGVLLFQAHPFRSAQGHSPRDLDYLDGLEINGCCGFTANPLDVREEEINRIADERNLIVIAGGDTHYDWHKLQTATFVGDEVRSSTDLADYLRVNRRPKYTISADDPTAADRP
;
A
#
# COMPACT_ATOMS: atom_id res chain seq x y z
N MET A 1 -6.92 0.32 -21.52
CA MET A 1 -6.03 0.45 -20.33
C MET A 1 -6.90 0.53 -19.10
N LYS A 2 -6.57 -0.24 -18.06
CA LYS A 2 -7.26 -0.25 -16.77
C LYS A 2 -6.75 0.89 -15.87
N LYS A 3 -7.68 1.55 -15.19
CA LYS A 3 -7.42 2.51 -14.10
C LYS A 3 -7.41 1.73 -12.79
N ILE A 4 -6.27 1.70 -12.11
CA ILE A 4 -6.13 0.90 -10.89
C ILE A 4 -5.68 1.75 -9.70
N GLU A 5 -6.14 1.34 -8.50
CA GLU A 5 -5.60 1.77 -7.22
C GLU A 5 -4.58 0.77 -6.72
N THR A 6 -3.46 1.26 -6.19
CA THR A 6 -2.37 0.43 -5.66
C THR A 6 -2.23 0.49 -4.15
N HIS A 7 -2.93 1.43 -3.47
CA HIS A 7 -2.76 1.67 -2.04
C HIS A 7 -4.07 2.14 -1.37
N CYS A 8 -4.77 1.22 -0.73
CA CYS A 8 -5.95 1.56 0.08
C CYS A 8 -6.13 0.61 1.26
N HIS A 9 -6.92 1.05 2.25
CA HIS A 9 -7.09 0.37 3.52
C HIS A 9 -8.56 0.18 3.89
N SER A 10 -8.88 -0.99 4.46
CA SER A 10 -10.20 -1.29 5.01
C SER A 10 -10.14 -1.63 6.50
N ASN A 11 -11.23 -1.31 7.20
CA ASN A 11 -11.52 -1.78 8.54
C ASN A 11 -12.18 -3.18 8.45
N PRO A 12 -11.89 -4.16 9.34
CA PRO A 12 -11.24 -3.96 10.64
C PRO A 12 -9.72 -4.19 10.66
N ILE A 13 -9.10 -4.64 9.60
CA ILE A 13 -7.66 -5.00 9.62
C ILE A 13 -6.80 -3.75 9.80
N SER A 14 -6.94 -2.75 8.96
CA SER A 14 -6.33 -1.45 9.17
C SER A 14 -7.24 -0.62 10.09
N THR A 15 -6.99 -0.69 11.41
CA THR A 15 -7.85 -0.02 12.41
C THR A 15 -7.86 1.51 12.29
N CYS A 16 -6.92 2.10 11.57
CA CYS A 16 -6.89 3.52 11.19
C CYS A 16 -7.91 3.84 10.10
N SER A 17 -8.34 2.88 9.29
CA SER A 17 -9.38 3.08 8.29
C SER A 17 -10.78 3.12 8.93
N ARG A 18 -11.67 3.96 8.36
CA ARG A 18 -13.09 4.06 8.73
C ARG A 18 -14.02 3.46 7.66
N GLN A 19 -13.47 2.87 6.62
CA GLN A 19 -14.22 2.32 5.51
C GLN A 19 -14.22 0.79 5.54
N SER A 20 -15.40 0.18 5.35
CA SER A 20 -15.48 -1.26 5.13
C SER A 20 -15.09 -1.62 3.70
N ALA A 21 -14.83 -2.91 3.47
CA ALA A 21 -14.58 -3.44 2.14
C ALA A 21 -15.67 -3.06 1.12
N GLU A 22 -16.95 -3.10 1.54
CA GLU A 22 -18.09 -2.81 0.66
C GLU A 22 -18.16 -1.33 0.28
N ILE A 23 -17.91 -0.43 1.26
CA ILE A 23 -17.90 1.03 1.02
C ILE A 23 -16.77 1.38 0.06
N LEU A 24 -15.58 0.84 0.27
CA LEU A 24 -14.44 1.04 -0.62
C LEU A 24 -14.74 0.58 -2.04
N ALA A 25 -15.22 -0.66 -2.21
CA ALA A 25 -15.52 -1.22 -3.52
C ALA A 25 -16.55 -0.39 -4.29
N ASP A 26 -17.63 0.04 -3.62
CA ASP A 26 -18.67 0.90 -4.22
C ASP A 26 -18.10 2.27 -4.65
N ARG A 27 -17.28 2.91 -3.80
CA ARG A 27 -16.68 4.19 -4.11
C ARG A 27 -15.71 4.11 -5.29
N TYR A 28 -14.82 3.12 -5.31
CA TYR A 28 -13.86 2.95 -6.42
C TYR A 28 -14.57 2.66 -7.74
N ALA A 29 -15.61 1.81 -7.73
CA ALA A 29 -16.43 1.56 -8.92
C ALA A 29 -17.11 2.83 -9.44
N LYS A 30 -17.70 3.65 -8.56
CA LYS A 30 -18.32 4.93 -8.92
C LYS A 30 -17.33 5.97 -9.46
N CYS A 31 -16.07 5.88 -9.04
CA CYS A 31 -14.97 6.72 -9.54
C CYS A 31 -14.30 6.16 -10.82
N GLY A 32 -14.87 5.10 -11.41
CA GLY A 32 -14.43 4.52 -12.67
C GLY A 32 -13.09 3.80 -12.60
N PHE A 33 -12.77 3.20 -11.46
CA PHE A 33 -11.65 2.27 -11.37
C PHE A 33 -12.04 0.90 -11.91
N ASP A 34 -11.09 0.22 -12.55
CA ASP A 34 -11.25 -1.13 -13.09
C ASP A 34 -10.77 -2.20 -12.08
N ALA A 35 -9.76 -1.84 -11.26
CA ALA A 35 -9.25 -2.72 -10.23
C ALA A 35 -8.67 -1.94 -9.03
N VAL A 36 -8.62 -2.60 -7.88
CA VAL A 36 -8.13 -2.01 -6.63
C VAL A 36 -7.30 -3.03 -5.85
N THR A 37 -6.07 -2.66 -5.51
CA THR A 37 -5.24 -3.47 -4.62
C THR A 37 -5.48 -3.05 -3.18
N LEU A 38 -6.04 -3.97 -2.37
CA LEU A 38 -6.20 -3.78 -0.93
C LEU A 38 -4.86 -4.02 -0.25
N SER A 39 -4.23 -2.96 0.25
CA SER A 39 -2.91 -2.97 0.89
C SER A 39 -3.00 -2.66 2.39
N ASN A 40 -3.86 -3.39 3.08
CA ASN A 40 -4.00 -3.24 4.53
C ASN A 40 -2.63 -3.32 5.23
N HIS A 41 -2.51 -2.61 6.35
CA HIS A 41 -1.28 -2.61 7.15
C HIS A 41 -0.92 -4.02 7.62
N TYR A 42 0.33 -4.40 7.37
CA TYR A 42 0.95 -5.62 7.84
C TYR A 42 2.06 -5.26 8.82
N SER A 43 1.73 -5.20 10.11
CA SER A 43 2.67 -4.82 11.16
C SER A 43 2.31 -5.43 12.51
N ASP A 44 3.30 -5.57 13.40
CA ASP A 44 3.08 -6.04 14.77
C ASP A 44 2.09 -5.17 15.54
N SER A 45 2.12 -3.86 15.35
CA SER A 45 1.23 -2.93 16.06
C SER A 45 -0.24 -3.10 15.67
N TYR A 46 -0.54 -3.35 14.40
CA TYR A 46 -1.92 -3.61 13.96
C TYR A 46 -2.40 -4.98 14.42
N ARG A 47 -1.52 -6.00 14.40
CA ARG A 47 -1.79 -7.30 14.97
C ARG A 47 -2.10 -7.19 16.48
N ASP A 48 -1.29 -6.45 17.23
CA ASP A 48 -1.49 -6.25 18.67
C ASP A 48 -2.82 -5.55 18.96
N CYS A 49 -3.23 -4.58 18.14
CA CYS A 49 -4.56 -3.96 18.23
C CYS A 49 -5.70 -4.95 17.96
N TYR A 50 -5.47 -5.97 17.15
CA TYR A 50 -6.45 -7.02 16.88
C TYR A 50 -6.57 -8.02 18.03
N GLY A 51 -5.55 -8.14 18.89
CA GLY A 51 -5.57 -8.95 20.11
C GLY A 51 -5.55 -10.47 19.88
N ALA A 52 -5.15 -10.92 18.68
CA ALA A 52 -5.16 -12.30 18.25
C ALA A 52 -3.75 -12.90 18.17
N SER A 53 -3.66 -14.23 18.10
CA SER A 53 -2.43 -14.92 17.67
C SER A 53 -2.09 -14.50 16.23
N PHE A 54 -0.84 -14.74 15.81
CA PHE A 54 -0.43 -14.42 14.43
C PHE A 54 -1.32 -15.13 13.40
N ASP A 55 -1.58 -16.43 13.59
CA ASP A 55 -2.41 -17.22 12.65
C ASP A 55 -3.86 -16.72 12.58
N GLU A 56 -4.44 -16.35 13.71
CA GLU A 56 -5.79 -15.78 13.74
C GLU A 56 -5.85 -14.44 13.03
N TRP A 57 -4.85 -13.57 13.27
CA TRP A 57 -4.76 -12.29 12.61
C TRP A 57 -4.53 -12.45 11.10
N LEU A 58 -3.63 -13.33 10.66
CA LEU A 58 -3.39 -13.60 9.25
C LEU A 58 -4.63 -14.16 8.55
N ASN A 59 -5.35 -15.07 9.21
CA ASN A 59 -6.60 -15.59 8.68
C ASN A 59 -7.66 -14.48 8.55
N ALA A 60 -7.74 -13.56 9.51
CA ALA A 60 -8.61 -12.39 9.43
C ALA A 60 -8.18 -11.43 8.31
N TYR A 61 -6.88 -11.20 8.12
CA TYR A 61 -6.31 -10.41 7.04
C TYR A 61 -6.75 -10.95 5.66
N ILE A 62 -6.60 -12.25 5.46
CA ILE A 62 -6.99 -12.93 4.22
C ILE A 62 -8.52 -12.93 4.04
N ALA A 63 -9.27 -13.12 5.12
CA ALA A 63 -10.73 -13.08 5.07
C ALA A 63 -11.24 -11.69 4.67
N GLU A 64 -10.62 -10.62 5.17
CA GLU A 64 -10.96 -9.25 4.78
C GLU A 64 -10.67 -8.98 3.30
N TYR A 65 -9.51 -9.43 2.81
CA TYR A 65 -9.22 -9.36 1.39
C TYR A 65 -10.29 -10.07 0.54
N ARG A 66 -10.67 -11.30 0.91
CA ARG A 66 -11.70 -12.08 0.17
C ARG A 66 -13.05 -11.35 0.18
N ARG A 67 -13.44 -10.77 1.33
CA ARG A 67 -14.63 -9.93 1.45
C ARG A 67 -14.58 -8.72 0.52
N PHE A 68 -13.41 -8.06 0.46
CA PHE A 68 -13.17 -6.94 -0.44
C PHE A 68 -13.24 -7.35 -1.91
N ALA A 69 -12.60 -8.46 -2.31
CA ALA A 69 -12.63 -8.95 -3.67
C ALA A 69 -14.06 -9.32 -4.12
N ASP A 70 -14.84 -9.94 -3.24
CA ASP A 70 -16.27 -10.21 -3.45
C ASP A 70 -17.08 -8.92 -3.65
N ALA A 71 -16.83 -7.90 -2.82
CA ALA A 71 -17.50 -6.61 -2.93
C ALA A 71 -17.12 -5.90 -4.25
N CYS A 72 -15.85 -5.94 -4.65
CA CYS A 72 -15.38 -5.44 -5.94
C CYS A 72 -16.12 -6.13 -7.10
N GLY A 73 -16.17 -7.47 -7.09
CA GLY A 73 -16.87 -8.25 -8.13
C GLY A 73 -18.35 -7.91 -8.26
N LYS A 74 -19.04 -7.66 -7.13
CA LYS A 74 -20.45 -7.20 -7.13
C LYS A 74 -20.63 -5.81 -7.75
N ASN A 75 -19.61 -4.98 -7.69
CA ASN A 75 -19.58 -3.65 -8.28
C ASN A 75 -18.97 -3.61 -9.69
N GLY A 76 -18.62 -4.77 -10.27
CA GLY A 76 -18.09 -4.89 -11.63
C GLY A 76 -16.63 -4.48 -11.78
N ILE A 77 -15.86 -4.42 -10.70
CA ILE A 77 -14.42 -4.14 -10.68
C ILE A 77 -13.64 -5.31 -10.07
N GLU A 78 -12.34 -5.34 -10.21
CA GLU A 78 -11.49 -6.39 -9.66
C GLU A 78 -10.87 -5.96 -8.33
N GLY A 79 -10.87 -6.86 -7.32
CA GLY A 79 -10.19 -6.67 -6.04
C GLY A 79 -8.94 -7.55 -5.95
N TRP A 80 -7.76 -6.95 -5.75
CA TRP A 80 -6.48 -7.65 -5.69
C TRP A 80 -5.85 -7.59 -4.30
N LEU A 81 -5.09 -8.63 -3.94
CA LEU A 81 -4.36 -8.69 -2.67
C LEU A 81 -3.05 -7.91 -2.76
N GLY A 82 -2.83 -7.04 -1.81
CA GLY A 82 -1.59 -6.36 -1.53
C GLY A 82 -1.29 -6.37 -0.03
N ALA A 83 -0.26 -5.68 0.36
CA ALA A 83 0.04 -5.40 1.76
C ALA A 83 0.86 -4.11 1.87
N GLU A 84 0.64 -3.34 2.92
CA GLU A 84 1.56 -2.30 3.35
C GLU A 84 2.32 -2.78 4.58
N VAL A 85 3.59 -3.13 4.41
CA VAL A 85 4.45 -3.60 5.51
C VAL A 85 5.10 -2.41 6.18
N THR A 86 4.86 -2.26 7.49
CA THR A 86 5.51 -1.23 8.31
C THR A 86 6.72 -1.81 9.02
N LEU A 87 7.90 -1.29 8.74
CA LEU A 87 9.13 -1.65 9.45
C LEU A 87 9.45 -0.63 10.53
N PHE A 88 9.94 -1.14 11.67
CA PHE A 88 10.44 -0.33 12.79
C PHE A 88 9.47 0.74 13.32
N ALA A 89 8.17 0.41 13.36
CA ALA A 89 7.14 1.32 13.85
C ALA A 89 7.49 1.90 15.24
N PRO A 90 7.68 3.23 15.38
CA PRO A 90 8.13 3.83 16.63
C PRO A 90 7.06 3.79 17.73
N TYR A 91 5.82 3.45 17.39
CA TYR A 91 4.71 3.27 18.32
C TYR A 91 4.54 1.82 18.78
N SER A 92 5.25 0.84 18.21
CA SER A 92 5.20 -0.56 18.63
C SER A 92 5.82 -0.75 20.02
N GLN A 93 5.03 -1.26 20.97
CA GLN A 93 5.51 -1.55 22.33
C GLN A 93 6.54 -2.71 22.35
N LEU A 94 6.44 -3.63 21.40
CA LEU A 94 7.39 -4.73 21.25
C LEU A 94 8.76 -4.19 20.79
N LEU A 95 8.78 -3.37 19.75
CA LEU A 95 10.02 -2.82 19.19
C LEU A 95 10.72 -1.86 20.15
N LYS A 96 9.98 -1.07 20.94
CA LYS A 96 10.53 -0.20 22.00
C LYS A 96 11.31 -0.95 23.09
N LYS A 97 11.06 -2.24 23.27
CA LYS A 97 11.84 -3.07 24.21
C LYS A 97 13.17 -3.54 23.63
N GLN A 98 13.31 -3.51 22.30
CA GLN A 98 14.46 -4.06 21.58
C GLN A 98 15.38 -2.96 21.02
N TYR A 99 14.81 -1.83 20.65
CA TYR A 99 15.50 -0.74 19.95
C TYR A 99 15.31 0.60 20.66
N SER A 100 16.29 1.49 20.52
CA SER A 100 16.15 2.86 20.98
C SER A 100 15.12 3.63 20.16
N GLU A 101 14.52 4.66 20.75
CA GLU A 101 13.55 5.51 20.05
C GLU A 101 14.15 6.17 18.80
N GLN A 102 15.42 6.60 18.89
CA GLN A 102 16.13 7.18 17.76
C GLN A 102 16.30 6.16 16.63
N PHE A 103 16.72 4.92 16.94
CA PHE A 103 16.84 3.86 15.94
C PHE A 103 15.52 3.60 15.23
N LEU A 104 14.42 3.51 15.99
CA LEU A 104 13.09 3.29 15.41
C LEU A 104 12.70 4.43 14.45
N ARG A 105 12.90 5.68 14.85
CA ARG A 105 12.60 6.83 13.99
C ARG A 105 13.43 6.85 12.71
N ASP A 106 14.72 6.54 12.81
CA ASP A 106 15.66 6.58 11.69
C ASP A 106 15.40 5.45 10.68
N ASN A 107 14.76 4.35 11.11
CA ASN A 107 14.50 3.18 10.27
C ASN A 107 13.01 2.98 9.96
N TYR A 108 12.12 3.78 10.53
CA TYR A 108 10.69 3.69 10.27
C TYR A 108 10.37 3.99 8.80
N ALA A 109 9.70 3.06 8.15
CA ALA A 109 9.17 3.25 6.80
C ALA A 109 8.03 2.26 6.53
N ASP A 110 7.16 2.64 5.60
CA ASP A 110 6.09 1.81 5.09
C ASP A 110 6.40 1.38 3.66
N TYR A 111 6.04 0.14 3.32
CA TYR A 111 6.36 -0.47 2.04
C TYR A 111 5.14 -1.16 1.45
N ILE A 112 4.78 -0.79 0.21
CA ILE A 112 3.73 -1.48 -0.55
C ILE A 112 4.32 -2.69 -1.25
N LEU A 113 3.65 -3.82 -1.09
CA LEU A 113 3.95 -5.07 -1.76
C LEU A 113 2.95 -5.33 -2.88
N ILE A 114 3.43 -5.53 -4.10
CA ILE A 114 2.66 -5.88 -5.29
C ILE A 114 3.07 -7.26 -5.80
N GLY A 115 2.10 -8.08 -6.19
CA GLY A 115 2.33 -9.49 -6.51
C GLY A 115 2.08 -10.42 -5.33
N VAL A 116 1.47 -9.91 -4.27
CA VAL A 116 1.15 -10.67 -3.06
C VAL A 116 0.11 -11.75 -3.36
N THR A 117 0.36 -12.95 -2.83
CA THR A 117 -0.58 -14.07 -2.80
C THR A 117 -0.85 -14.52 -1.36
N GLU A 118 -1.95 -15.21 -1.12
CA GLU A 118 -2.22 -15.80 0.19
C GLU A 118 -1.11 -16.77 0.63
N GLN A 119 -0.56 -17.53 -0.34
CA GLN A 119 0.55 -18.44 -0.08
C GLN A 119 1.78 -17.68 0.39
N PHE A 120 2.16 -16.59 -0.28
CA PHE A 120 3.28 -15.74 0.13
C PHE A 120 3.13 -15.29 1.57
N LEU A 121 1.97 -14.74 1.97
CA LEU A 121 1.75 -14.26 3.33
C LEU A 121 1.82 -15.40 4.38
N ARG A 122 1.40 -16.61 4.02
CA ARG A 122 1.48 -17.79 4.92
C ARG A 122 2.89 -18.34 5.06
N GLU A 123 3.69 -18.26 4.01
CA GLU A 123 5.09 -18.75 4.01
C GLU A 123 6.06 -17.73 4.61
N THR A 124 5.67 -16.45 4.69
CA THR A 124 6.51 -15.36 5.17
C THR A 124 5.85 -14.57 6.31
N PRO A 125 5.58 -15.20 7.45
CA PRO A 125 4.77 -14.59 8.51
C PRO A 125 5.40 -13.37 9.17
N ASP A 126 6.71 -13.29 9.22
CA ASP A 126 7.44 -12.26 9.97
C ASP A 126 7.93 -11.07 9.12
N LEU A 127 7.27 -10.78 7.98
CA LEU A 127 7.67 -9.70 7.07
C LEU A 127 7.92 -8.36 7.77
N CYS A 128 7.08 -7.99 8.72
CA CYS A 128 7.20 -6.73 9.47
C CYS A 128 8.34 -6.71 10.53
N ARG A 129 9.06 -7.82 10.70
CA ARG A 129 10.19 -7.96 11.64
C ARG A 129 11.53 -8.02 10.95
N LEU A 130 11.53 -8.09 9.62
CA LEU A 130 12.73 -8.06 8.80
C LEU A 130 13.28 -6.63 8.72
N ASP A 131 14.56 -6.50 8.39
CA ASP A 131 15.05 -5.23 7.88
C ASP A 131 14.69 -5.05 6.39
N GLN A 132 14.94 -3.86 5.84
CA GLN A 132 14.56 -3.57 4.44
C GLN A 132 15.24 -4.53 3.44
N LYS A 133 16.49 -4.87 3.65
CA LYS A 133 17.26 -5.76 2.76
C LYS A 133 16.74 -7.19 2.83
N GLU A 134 16.43 -7.66 4.02
CA GLU A 134 15.82 -8.97 4.25
C GLU A 134 14.43 -9.04 3.62
N LEU A 135 13.59 -8.01 3.85
CA LEU A 135 12.27 -7.90 3.24
C LEU A 135 12.35 -7.91 1.71
N TYR A 136 13.26 -7.11 1.13
CA TYR A 136 13.49 -7.10 -0.31
C TYR A 136 13.90 -8.48 -0.83
N SER A 137 14.83 -9.14 -0.14
CA SER A 137 15.31 -10.47 -0.52
C SER A 137 14.19 -11.50 -0.47
N GLU A 138 13.33 -11.43 0.54
CA GLU A 138 12.19 -12.33 0.66
C GLU A 138 11.15 -12.07 -0.44
N CYS A 139 10.80 -10.82 -0.70
CA CYS A 139 9.93 -10.44 -1.81
C CYS A 139 10.45 -10.98 -3.15
N LYS A 140 11.75 -10.83 -3.42
CA LYS A 140 12.37 -11.31 -4.68
C LYS A 140 12.24 -12.81 -4.88
N LYS A 141 12.39 -13.63 -3.84
CA LYS A 141 12.24 -15.10 -3.92
C LYS A 141 10.84 -15.51 -4.40
N HIS A 142 9.83 -14.74 -4.03
CA HIS A 142 8.43 -15.02 -4.32
C HIS A 142 7.86 -14.22 -5.51
N GLY A 143 8.68 -13.45 -6.20
CA GLY A 143 8.23 -12.63 -7.32
C GLY A 143 7.34 -11.45 -6.91
N VAL A 144 7.44 -11.01 -5.66
CA VAL A 144 6.76 -9.81 -5.14
C VAL A 144 7.65 -8.59 -5.38
N LEU A 145 7.05 -7.45 -5.74
CA LEU A 145 7.72 -6.17 -5.87
C LEU A 145 7.57 -5.36 -4.59
N LEU A 146 8.67 -4.69 -4.19
CA LEU A 146 8.75 -3.85 -3.00
C LEU A 146 8.84 -2.38 -3.40
N PHE A 147 7.86 -1.57 -2.99
CA PHE A 147 7.83 -0.12 -3.19
C PHE A 147 7.90 0.59 -1.84
N GLN A 148 8.68 1.66 -1.73
CA GLN A 148 8.50 2.52 -0.57
C GLN A 148 7.23 3.35 -0.74
N ALA A 149 6.33 3.25 0.24
CA ALA A 149 5.10 4.03 0.33
C ALA A 149 5.43 5.48 0.72
N HIS A 150 4.69 6.44 0.17
CA HIS A 150 4.75 7.88 0.54
C HIS A 150 6.12 8.36 1.08
N PRO A 151 7.21 8.23 0.30
CA PRO A 151 8.59 8.36 0.79
C PRO A 151 8.95 9.75 1.34
N PHE A 152 8.10 10.74 1.16
CA PHE A 152 8.30 12.11 1.64
C PHE A 152 7.23 12.58 2.63
N ARG A 153 6.47 11.66 3.25
CA ARG A 153 5.43 12.03 4.23
C ARG A 153 6.06 12.63 5.49
N SER A 154 6.02 13.96 5.57
CA SER A 154 6.69 14.75 6.61
C SER A 154 6.13 14.52 8.01
N ALA A 155 4.82 14.32 8.14
CA ALA A 155 4.17 14.07 9.43
C ALA A 155 4.68 12.80 10.14
N GLN A 156 5.22 11.83 9.39
CA GLN A 156 5.81 10.60 9.91
C GLN A 156 7.33 10.61 9.88
N GLY A 157 7.94 11.70 9.37
CA GLY A 157 9.39 11.81 9.23
C GLY A 157 9.96 10.86 8.17
N HIS A 158 9.16 10.49 7.16
CA HIS A 158 9.62 9.62 6.09
C HIS A 158 10.62 10.34 5.18
N SER A 159 11.58 9.59 4.70
CA SER A 159 12.54 9.95 3.65
C SER A 159 12.81 8.72 2.79
N PRO A 160 13.27 8.89 1.55
CA PRO A 160 13.70 7.75 0.74
C PRO A 160 14.72 6.90 1.51
N ARG A 161 14.45 5.59 1.57
CA ARG A 161 15.31 4.62 2.23
C ARG A 161 16.37 4.08 1.28
N ASP A 162 17.02 2.97 1.63
CA ASP A 162 18.05 2.38 0.78
C ASP A 162 17.47 1.96 -0.57
N LEU A 163 17.77 2.74 -1.61
CA LEU A 163 17.22 2.57 -2.96
C LEU A 163 17.74 1.32 -3.68
N ASP A 164 18.82 0.72 -3.18
CA ASP A 164 19.36 -0.53 -3.75
C ASP A 164 18.51 -1.75 -3.36
N TYR A 165 17.67 -1.60 -2.34
CA TYR A 165 16.75 -2.64 -1.86
C TYR A 165 15.28 -2.25 -2.05
N LEU A 166 14.96 -1.69 -3.24
CA LEU A 166 13.60 -1.35 -3.67
C LEU A 166 13.43 -1.71 -5.15
N ASP A 167 12.22 -2.08 -5.52
CA ASP A 167 11.81 -2.15 -6.93
C ASP A 167 11.27 -0.81 -7.43
N GLY A 168 10.71 0.00 -6.52
CA GLY A 168 10.11 1.27 -6.89
C GLY A 168 9.75 2.21 -5.75
N LEU A 169 9.16 3.33 -6.13
CA LEU A 169 8.66 4.38 -5.25
C LEU A 169 7.19 4.68 -5.57
N GLU A 170 6.45 5.09 -4.55
CA GLU A 170 5.08 5.54 -4.70
C GLU A 170 5.00 7.07 -4.78
N ILE A 171 4.23 7.57 -5.76
CA ILE A 171 3.64 8.91 -5.71
C ILE A 171 2.32 8.79 -4.97
N ASN A 172 2.27 9.30 -3.74
CA ASN A 172 1.07 9.21 -2.92
C ASN A 172 0.22 10.46 -3.04
N GLY A 173 -0.98 10.30 -3.59
CA GLY A 173 -1.91 11.40 -3.81
C GLY A 173 -2.78 11.74 -2.61
N CYS A 174 -2.77 10.91 -1.56
CA CYS A 174 -3.56 11.17 -0.36
C CYS A 174 -2.91 12.24 0.50
N CYS A 175 -3.32 13.46 0.27
CA CYS A 175 -3.00 14.58 1.15
C CYS A 175 -3.90 14.61 2.40
N GLY A 176 -4.72 13.57 2.61
CA GLY A 176 -5.72 13.55 3.67
C GLY A 176 -5.13 13.56 5.08
N PHE A 177 -4.09 12.79 5.30
CA PHE A 177 -3.43 12.71 6.61
C PHE A 177 -2.54 13.90 6.92
N THR A 178 -1.84 14.40 5.94
CA THR A 178 -0.87 15.48 6.14
C THR A 178 -1.42 16.83 5.76
N ALA A 179 -2.46 16.87 4.92
CA ALA A 179 -2.97 18.09 4.27
C ALA A 179 -1.82 18.94 3.65
N ASN A 180 -0.69 18.31 3.38
CA ASN A 180 0.51 18.97 2.87
C ASN A 180 0.78 18.52 1.42
N PRO A 181 0.37 19.30 0.42
CA PRO A 181 0.61 18.99 -0.98
C PRO A 181 2.10 18.80 -1.31
N LEU A 182 2.99 19.38 -0.50
CA LEU A 182 4.44 19.26 -0.67
C LEU A 182 4.96 17.84 -0.39
N ASP A 183 4.20 16.99 0.29
CA ASP A 183 4.59 15.61 0.57
C ASP A 183 4.44 14.69 -0.66
N VAL A 184 3.72 15.10 -1.68
CA VAL A 184 3.56 14.33 -2.94
C VAL A 184 4.90 14.21 -3.67
N ARG A 185 5.69 15.29 -3.75
CA ARG A 185 7.03 15.33 -4.35
C ARG A 185 7.18 14.59 -5.69
N GLU A 186 6.18 14.71 -6.56
CA GLU A 186 6.10 13.98 -7.82
C GLU A 186 7.38 14.11 -8.68
N GLU A 187 7.88 15.34 -8.86
CA GLU A 187 9.08 15.60 -9.65
C GLU A 187 10.33 14.96 -9.05
N GLU A 188 10.46 15.02 -7.72
CA GLU A 188 11.60 14.45 -7.01
C GLU A 188 11.59 12.92 -7.04
N ILE A 189 10.42 12.30 -6.86
CA ILE A 189 10.24 10.85 -6.97
C ILE A 189 10.62 10.38 -8.38
N ASN A 190 10.12 11.05 -9.42
CA ASN A 190 10.45 10.70 -10.80
C ASN A 190 11.95 10.86 -11.07
N ARG A 191 12.58 11.94 -10.61
CA ARG A 191 14.03 12.15 -10.75
C ARG A 191 14.83 11.01 -10.10
N ILE A 192 14.54 10.68 -8.84
CA ILE A 192 15.21 9.57 -8.12
C ILE A 192 15.02 8.26 -8.87
N ALA A 193 13.80 8.00 -9.30
CA ALA A 193 13.47 6.76 -9.99
C ALA A 193 14.16 6.66 -11.36
N ASP A 194 14.37 7.77 -12.07
CA ASP A 194 15.15 7.80 -13.33
C ASP A 194 16.63 7.53 -13.08
N GLU A 195 17.22 8.17 -12.06
CA GLU A 195 18.63 7.99 -11.69
C GLU A 195 18.94 6.57 -11.23
N ARG A 196 17.98 5.89 -10.61
CA ARG A 196 18.16 4.55 -10.02
C ARG A 196 17.46 3.44 -10.79
N ASN A 197 16.83 3.76 -11.92
CA ASN A 197 16.02 2.82 -12.70
C ASN A 197 14.98 2.09 -11.85
N LEU A 198 14.27 2.82 -10.97
CA LEU A 198 13.19 2.30 -10.15
C LEU A 198 11.84 2.41 -10.87
N ILE A 199 10.88 1.58 -10.50
CA ILE A 199 9.49 1.66 -10.96
C ILE A 199 8.80 2.81 -10.22
N VAL A 200 7.86 3.50 -10.87
CA VAL A 200 6.98 4.47 -10.20
C VAL A 200 5.54 4.00 -10.31
N ILE A 201 4.85 3.95 -9.18
CA ILE A 201 3.39 3.76 -9.09
C ILE A 201 2.76 4.97 -8.43
N ALA A 202 1.45 5.14 -8.60
CA ALA A 202 0.70 6.17 -7.89
C ALA A 202 -0.48 5.53 -7.16
N GLY A 203 -0.57 5.79 -5.85
CA GLY A 203 -1.58 5.24 -4.95
C GLY A 203 -2.25 6.31 -4.08
N GLY A 204 -3.46 6.01 -3.62
CA GLY A 204 -4.31 6.96 -2.89
C GLY A 204 -4.15 6.93 -1.38
N ASP A 205 -3.72 5.83 -0.81
CA ASP A 205 -3.64 5.61 0.65
C ASP A 205 -4.94 5.98 1.39
N THR A 206 -6.04 5.45 0.87
CA THR A 206 -7.37 5.86 1.28
C THR A 206 -7.80 5.20 2.59
N HIS A 207 -8.21 6.02 3.57
CA HIS A 207 -8.62 5.57 4.91
C HIS A 207 -10.03 6.02 5.30
N TYR A 208 -10.50 7.15 4.79
CA TYR A 208 -11.75 7.80 5.20
C TYR A 208 -12.65 8.07 4.01
N ASP A 209 -13.95 8.18 4.25
CA ASP A 209 -14.95 8.49 3.22
C ASP A 209 -14.80 9.89 2.61
N TRP A 210 -14.17 10.83 3.32
CA TRP A 210 -13.80 12.14 2.81
C TRP A 210 -12.44 12.18 2.11
N HIS A 211 -11.65 11.08 2.11
CA HIS A 211 -10.46 10.97 1.27
C HIS A 211 -10.87 10.86 -0.20
N LYS A 212 -10.31 11.70 -1.04
CA LYS A 212 -10.58 11.69 -2.47
C LYS A 212 -9.89 10.54 -3.18
N LEU A 213 -10.62 9.81 -4.01
CA LEU A 213 -10.11 8.73 -4.86
C LEU A 213 -9.54 9.32 -6.17
N GLN A 214 -8.52 10.15 -6.03
CA GLN A 214 -7.99 11.00 -7.10
C GLN A 214 -6.71 10.46 -7.74
N THR A 215 -6.11 9.43 -7.16
CA THR A 215 -4.84 8.89 -7.60
C THR A 215 -5.04 7.54 -8.24
N ALA A 216 -4.42 7.30 -9.39
CA ALA A 216 -4.49 6.02 -10.08
C ALA A 216 -3.24 5.76 -10.92
N THR A 217 -2.87 4.48 -11.03
CA THR A 217 -1.92 3.97 -12.01
C THR A 217 -2.70 3.35 -13.17
N PHE A 218 -2.20 3.49 -14.41
CA PHE A 218 -2.83 2.90 -15.61
C PHE A 218 -1.99 1.75 -16.15
N VAL A 219 -2.63 0.61 -16.36
CA VAL A 219 -1.98 -0.63 -16.81
C VAL A 219 -2.69 -1.23 -18.03
N GLY A 220 -2.08 -2.23 -18.65
CA GLY A 220 -2.68 -2.95 -19.78
C GLY A 220 -3.95 -3.71 -19.39
N ASP A 221 -4.81 -3.96 -20.36
CA ASP A 221 -6.09 -4.67 -20.15
C ASP A 221 -5.88 -6.16 -19.83
N GLU A 222 -4.69 -6.70 -20.11
CA GLU A 222 -4.25 -8.06 -19.79
C GLU A 222 -4.02 -8.31 -18.29
N VAL A 223 -3.79 -7.26 -17.49
CA VAL A 223 -3.56 -7.37 -16.04
C VAL A 223 -4.86 -7.75 -15.32
N ARG A 224 -4.89 -8.92 -14.67
CA ARG A 224 -6.08 -9.51 -14.03
C ARG A 224 -5.89 -9.86 -12.56
N SER A 225 -4.67 -9.69 -12.03
CA SER A 225 -4.32 -10.05 -10.66
C SER A 225 -3.17 -9.20 -10.15
N SER A 226 -2.91 -9.27 -8.85
CA SER A 226 -1.72 -8.64 -8.24
C SER A 226 -0.41 -9.19 -8.83
N THR A 227 -0.36 -10.48 -9.17
CA THR A 227 0.81 -11.10 -9.81
C THR A 227 1.00 -10.63 -11.25
N ASP A 228 -0.07 -10.53 -12.04
CA ASP A 228 0.01 -9.95 -13.39
C ASP A 228 0.46 -8.48 -13.33
N LEU A 229 0.02 -7.74 -12.30
CA LEU A 229 0.46 -6.37 -12.07
C LEU A 229 1.98 -6.32 -11.81
N ALA A 230 2.50 -7.21 -10.97
CA ALA A 230 3.93 -7.27 -10.72
C ALA A 230 4.72 -7.58 -12.00
N ASP A 231 4.26 -8.52 -12.82
CA ASP A 231 4.90 -8.87 -14.08
C ASP A 231 4.84 -7.72 -15.10
N TYR A 232 3.68 -7.06 -15.21
CA TYR A 232 3.50 -5.87 -16.04
C TYR A 232 4.47 -4.74 -15.66
N LEU A 233 4.59 -4.45 -14.37
CA LEU A 233 5.43 -3.37 -13.86
C LEU A 233 6.94 -3.64 -14.03
N ARG A 234 7.38 -4.90 -14.03
CA ARG A 234 8.78 -5.25 -14.33
C ARG A 234 9.20 -4.82 -15.73
N VAL A 235 8.29 -4.89 -16.68
CA VAL A 235 8.52 -4.50 -18.08
C VAL A 235 8.18 -3.03 -18.29
N ASN A 236 7.08 -2.54 -17.72
CA ASN A 236 6.56 -1.18 -17.89
C ASN A 236 6.86 -0.35 -16.64
N ARG A 237 8.12 0.02 -16.45
CA ARG A 237 8.61 0.67 -15.21
C ARG A 237 8.08 2.11 -15.01
N ARG A 238 7.52 2.71 -16.04
CA ARG A 238 6.91 4.04 -16.03
C ARG A 238 5.48 3.98 -16.56
N PRO A 239 4.56 3.29 -15.86
CA PRO A 239 3.16 3.31 -16.25
C PRO A 239 2.63 4.75 -16.17
N LYS A 240 1.64 5.06 -16.98
CA LYS A 240 0.91 6.32 -16.82
C LYS A 240 0.20 6.34 -15.48
N TYR A 241 0.11 7.50 -14.87
CA TYR A 241 -0.64 7.72 -13.64
C TYR A 241 -1.40 9.04 -13.70
N THR A 242 -2.30 9.24 -12.75
CA THR A 242 -2.98 10.53 -12.53
C THR A 242 -3.07 10.81 -11.04
N ILE A 243 -3.04 12.11 -10.73
CA ILE A 243 -3.40 12.68 -9.43
C ILE A 243 -4.48 13.70 -9.74
N SER A 244 -5.73 13.24 -9.85
CA SER A 244 -6.86 14.07 -10.24
C SER A 244 -7.70 14.47 -9.04
N ALA A 245 -8.29 15.68 -9.08
CA ALA A 245 -9.02 16.25 -7.95
C ALA A 245 -10.51 15.84 -7.87
N ASP A 246 -11.07 15.20 -8.89
CA ASP A 246 -12.51 14.97 -8.98
C ASP A 246 -12.92 13.60 -8.42
N ASP A 247 -13.46 13.61 -7.22
CA ASP A 247 -14.11 12.45 -6.61
C ASP A 247 -15.55 12.81 -6.20
N PRO A 248 -16.56 12.34 -6.95
CA PRO A 248 -17.96 12.62 -6.64
C PRO A 248 -18.48 11.85 -5.41
N THR A 249 -17.70 10.91 -4.87
CA THR A 249 -18.09 10.06 -3.74
C THR A 249 -17.53 10.52 -2.40
N ALA A 250 -16.61 11.51 -2.40
CA ALA A 250 -16.00 11.99 -1.17
C ALA A 250 -17.01 12.75 -0.32
N ALA A 251 -17.12 12.38 0.96
CA ALA A 251 -17.86 13.16 1.95
C ALA A 251 -17.13 14.47 2.27
N ASP A 252 -17.86 15.43 2.83
CA ASP A 252 -17.23 16.63 3.38
C ASP A 252 -16.35 16.24 4.58
N ARG A 253 -15.18 16.86 4.66
CA ARG A 253 -14.29 16.65 5.80
C ARG A 253 -14.94 17.21 7.07
N PRO A 254 -15.07 16.40 8.15
CA PRO A 254 -15.67 16.83 9.41
C PRO A 254 -14.83 17.91 10.12
#